data_dc877997957e2695d77e9c8d0e76e381
#
_entry.id   dc877997957e2695d77e9c8d0e76e381
#
_cell.length_a   1.000
_cell.length_b   1.000
_cell.length_c   1.000
_cell.angle_alpha   90.00
_cell.angle_beta   90.00
_cell.angle_gamma   90.00
#
_symmetry.space_group_name_H-M   'P 1'
#
loop_
_entity.id
_entity.type
_entity.pdbx_description
1 polymer ?
#
loop_
_entity_poly.entity_id
_entity_poly.type
_entity_poly.pdbx_seq_one_letter_code
_entity_poly.pdbx_strand_id
1 'polypeptide(L)'
;MSKSKIYKFSGVFFLIVLIASSFWYWQVPNRHKAIIKTFLLQKTGLVDNQWVIGNTQRQYRMISPTFYIDGIYKSMEGPKSSNFIQLSQDSTLLWIRGFHVKALDSKTRKQISNDFICHTNIDFNEVKYYSNFHLEKRIGIQFPRMTSLSHGQENFTFPKGYGIPMKGNDLLYITTESLNHNLPDANFFIKHEVAVDYSKENMGLKPLMCRTVFVMLPYDKEDPYKSPTDPGKDFCIPVETKNHSYNMGNGKVMSGHWVIPPGIHTYRSEINNQLQIDDSLRLHAAATHVHPFATSLTIFDKTTKTPIFCCNIKNHLNRIGIAKMDALSTEKGIWMYKNHDYELVEQVNNTTGVNQDMMGSMFLFFYDKELDAILAKKDLKL
;
A
#
# COMPACT_ATOMS: atom_id res chain seq x y z
N MET A 1 58.13 -0.56 -11.78
CA MET A 1 57.39 -1.84 -11.63
C MET A 1 57.11 -2.38 -13.03
N SER A 2 57.40 -3.64 -13.36
CA SER A 2 57.13 -4.17 -14.70
C SER A 2 55.61 -4.27 -14.92
N LYS A 3 55.14 -4.05 -16.16
CA LYS A 3 53.73 -4.15 -16.54
C LYS A 3 53.08 -5.46 -16.04
N SER A 4 53.80 -6.55 -16.06
CA SER A 4 53.36 -7.87 -15.56
C SER A 4 53.06 -7.88 -14.03
N LYS A 5 53.84 -7.16 -13.22
CA LYS A 5 53.57 -7.06 -11.77
C LYS A 5 52.33 -6.20 -11.48
N ILE A 6 52.09 -5.17 -12.29
CA ILE A 6 50.88 -4.32 -12.18
C ILE A 6 49.64 -5.14 -12.49
N TYR A 7 49.59 -5.94 -13.56
CA TYR A 7 48.45 -6.79 -13.89
C TYR A 7 48.16 -7.86 -12.85
N LYS A 8 49.20 -8.47 -12.29
CA LYS A 8 49.05 -9.46 -11.21
C LYS A 8 48.48 -8.82 -9.93
N PHE A 9 48.94 -7.64 -9.55
CA PHE A 9 48.46 -6.91 -8.39
C PHE A 9 47.01 -6.46 -8.58
N SER A 10 46.67 -5.95 -9.75
CA SER A 10 45.29 -5.56 -10.12
C SER A 10 44.33 -6.77 -10.10
N GLY A 11 44.78 -7.94 -10.57
CA GLY A 11 43.97 -9.17 -10.56
C GLY A 11 43.69 -9.65 -9.14
N VAL A 12 44.72 -9.66 -8.27
CA VAL A 12 44.55 -10.04 -6.85
C VAL A 12 43.65 -9.06 -6.11
N PHE A 13 43.83 -7.76 -6.34
CA PHE A 13 42.99 -6.73 -5.74
C PHE A 13 41.50 -6.90 -6.19
N PHE A 14 41.29 -7.13 -7.47
CA PHE A 14 39.92 -7.37 -8.01
C PHE A 14 39.28 -8.62 -7.40
N LEU A 15 40.07 -9.70 -7.24
CA LEU A 15 39.57 -10.91 -6.60
C LEU A 15 39.17 -10.69 -5.13
N ILE A 16 40.01 -9.95 -4.36
CA ILE A 16 39.69 -9.58 -2.98
C ILE A 16 38.42 -8.78 -2.90
N VAL A 17 38.22 -7.79 -3.80
CA VAL A 17 37.01 -6.97 -3.87
C VAL A 17 35.79 -7.83 -4.19
N LEU A 18 35.89 -8.78 -5.11
CA LEU A 18 34.82 -9.71 -5.44
C LEU A 18 34.43 -10.61 -4.24
N ILE A 19 35.42 -11.16 -3.56
CA ILE A 19 35.18 -12.01 -2.37
C ILE A 19 34.51 -11.18 -1.28
N ALA A 20 35.02 -10.00 -0.96
CA ALA A 20 34.46 -9.11 0.05
C ALA A 20 33.04 -8.69 -0.30
N SER A 21 32.79 -8.34 -1.57
CA SER A 21 31.45 -7.97 -2.07
C SER A 21 30.47 -9.14 -1.99
N SER A 22 30.92 -10.35 -2.31
CA SER A 22 30.11 -11.57 -2.23
C SER A 22 29.75 -11.90 -0.79
N PHE A 23 30.71 -11.80 0.13
CA PHE A 23 30.47 -12.01 1.55
C PHE A 23 29.52 -10.96 2.13
N TRP A 24 29.72 -9.67 1.79
CA TRP A 24 28.81 -8.60 2.17
C TRP A 24 27.40 -8.86 1.63
N TYR A 25 27.27 -9.19 0.32
CA TYR A 25 25.97 -9.47 -0.29
C TYR A 25 25.25 -10.65 0.39
N TRP A 26 25.98 -11.67 0.82
CA TRP A 26 25.39 -12.81 1.52
C TRP A 26 24.74 -12.41 2.86
N GLN A 27 25.29 -11.43 3.57
CA GLN A 27 24.76 -10.92 4.84
C GLN A 27 23.63 -9.89 4.68
N VAL A 28 23.45 -9.34 3.48
CA VAL A 28 22.41 -8.32 3.21
C VAL A 28 21.01 -8.94 3.34
N PRO A 29 20.04 -8.26 4.02
CA PRO A 29 18.65 -8.71 4.08
C PRO A 29 18.02 -8.92 2.69
N ASN A 30 17.05 -9.84 2.58
CA ASN A 30 16.40 -10.20 1.31
C ASN A 30 15.86 -9.00 0.54
N ARG A 31 15.27 -8.04 1.23
CA ARG A 31 14.81 -6.78 0.65
C ARG A 31 15.91 -6.03 -0.11
N HIS A 32 17.07 -5.85 0.52
CA HIS A 32 18.20 -5.17 -0.14
C HIS A 32 18.76 -5.99 -1.29
N LYS A 33 18.78 -7.33 -1.17
CA LYS A 33 19.15 -8.22 -2.28
C LYS A 33 18.21 -8.03 -3.47
N ALA A 34 16.90 -7.94 -3.25
CA ALA A 34 15.91 -7.68 -4.29
C ALA A 34 16.16 -6.35 -5.00
N ILE A 35 16.43 -5.29 -4.23
CA ILE A 35 16.76 -3.95 -4.78
C ILE A 35 18.02 -4.00 -5.64
N ILE A 36 19.11 -4.59 -5.12
CA ILE A 36 20.40 -4.70 -5.83
C ILE A 36 20.23 -5.48 -7.13
N LYS A 37 19.58 -6.65 -7.09
CA LYS A 37 19.34 -7.48 -8.27
C LYS A 37 18.51 -6.74 -9.32
N THR A 38 17.41 -6.14 -8.91
CA THR A 38 16.53 -5.36 -9.81
C THR A 38 17.30 -4.22 -10.48
N PHE A 39 18.08 -3.47 -9.68
CA PHE A 39 18.91 -2.38 -10.19
C PHE A 39 19.95 -2.86 -11.21
N LEU A 40 20.67 -3.93 -10.92
CA LEU A 40 21.67 -4.49 -11.82
C LEU A 40 21.05 -5.00 -13.12
N LEU A 41 19.93 -5.74 -13.05
CA LEU A 41 19.23 -6.25 -14.23
C LEU A 41 18.72 -5.11 -15.13
N GLN A 42 18.21 -4.04 -14.54
CA GLN A 42 17.75 -2.86 -15.25
C GLN A 42 18.90 -2.05 -15.86
N LYS A 43 20.00 -1.85 -15.12
CA LYS A 43 21.17 -1.10 -15.60
C LYS A 43 21.93 -1.82 -16.73
N THR A 44 21.95 -3.14 -16.70
CA THR A 44 22.56 -3.94 -17.80
C THR A 44 21.65 -4.08 -19.00
N GLY A 45 20.41 -3.60 -18.94
CA GLY A 45 19.43 -3.74 -20.04
C GLY A 45 18.88 -5.16 -20.22
N LEU A 46 19.15 -6.07 -19.28
CA LEU A 46 18.60 -7.44 -19.32
C LEU A 46 17.08 -7.46 -19.09
N VAL A 47 16.55 -6.47 -18.40
CA VAL A 47 15.12 -6.24 -18.23
C VAL A 47 14.80 -4.76 -18.45
N ASP A 48 13.57 -4.46 -18.87
CA ASP A 48 13.16 -3.07 -19.03
C ASP A 48 12.96 -2.38 -17.65
N ASN A 49 13.24 -1.09 -17.61
CA ASN A 49 13.13 -0.25 -16.44
C ASN A 49 12.08 0.87 -16.59
N GLN A 50 11.29 0.82 -17.66
CA GLN A 50 10.33 1.85 -18.00
C GLN A 50 8.90 1.43 -17.63
N TRP A 51 8.15 2.38 -17.11
CA TRP A 51 6.71 2.26 -17.02
C TRP A 51 6.10 2.48 -18.41
N VAL A 52 5.24 1.56 -18.83
CA VAL A 52 4.46 1.71 -20.06
C VAL A 52 3.09 2.26 -19.71
N ILE A 53 2.79 3.44 -20.25
CA ILE A 53 1.54 4.15 -19.98
C ILE A 53 0.62 4.00 -21.19
N GLY A 54 -0.62 3.58 -20.93
CA GLY A 54 -1.70 3.56 -21.91
C GLY A 54 -2.92 4.27 -21.32
N ASN A 55 -3.57 5.12 -22.10
CA ASN A 55 -4.73 5.86 -21.65
C ASN A 55 -5.92 5.62 -22.60
N THR A 56 -7.07 5.39 -21.99
CA THR A 56 -8.37 5.37 -22.70
C THR A 56 -9.24 6.52 -22.19
N GLN A 57 -10.41 6.74 -22.79
CA GLN A 57 -11.32 7.80 -22.35
C GLN A 57 -11.82 7.63 -20.89
N ARG A 58 -11.72 6.44 -20.33
CA ARG A 58 -12.29 6.12 -19.00
C ARG A 58 -11.31 5.44 -18.04
N GLN A 59 -10.11 5.10 -18.51
CA GLN A 59 -9.15 4.36 -17.70
C GLN A 59 -7.73 4.76 -18.05
N TYR A 60 -6.94 5.08 -17.05
CA TYR A 60 -5.51 5.27 -17.13
C TYR A 60 -4.82 3.97 -16.71
N ARG A 61 -4.02 3.40 -17.60
CA ARG A 61 -3.31 2.14 -17.38
C ARG A 61 -1.81 2.36 -17.33
N MET A 62 -1.17 1.65 -16.43
CA MET A 62 0.27 1.65 -16.26
C MET A 62 0.76 0.22 -16.10
N ILE A 63 1.82 -0.12 -16.81
CA ILE A 63 2.50 -1.40 -16.63
C ILE A 63 3.87 -1.10 -16.05
N SER A 64 4.19 -1.72 -14.93
CA SER A 64 5.45 -1.53 -14.21
C SER A 64 6.66 -1.99 -15.04
N PRO A 65 7.87 -1.56 -14.69
CA PRO A 65 9.08 -2.25 -15.06
C PRO A 65 9.02 -3.74 -14.73
N THR A 66 9.92 -4.51 -15.30
CA THR A 66 10.00 -5.94 -15.04
C THR A 66 10.61 -6.23 -13.67
N PHE A 67 9.96 -7.10 -12.91
CA PHE A 67 10.44 -7.65 -11.65
C PHE A 67 10.95 -9.07 -11.84
N TYR A 68 12.09 -9.38 -11.23
CA TYR A 68 12.65 -10.72 -11.20
C TYR A 68 12.30 -11.40 -9.89
N ILE A 69 11.64 -12.55 -9.97
CA ILE A 69 11.26 -13.38 -8.84
C ILE A 69 12.14 -14.62 -8.84
N ASP A 70 13.04 -14.72 -7.88
CA ASP A 70 14.08 -15.75 -7.80
C ASP A 70 14.17 -16.45 -6.43
N GLY A 71 13.13 -16.36 -5.63
CA GLY A 71 13.07 -16.98 -4.32
C GLY A 71 11.88 -16.51 -3.52
N ILE A 72 11.83 -16.88 -2.24
CA ILE A 72 10.83 -16.42 -1.31
C ILE A 72 11.07 -14.94 -0.98
N TYR A 73 10.05 -14.14 -1.17
CA TYR A 73 9.95 -12.76 -0.72
C TYR A 73 8.70 -12.63 0.13
N LYS A 74 8.88 -12.39 1.42
CA LYS A 74 7.78 -12.05 2.34
C LYS A 74 7.24 -10.66 2.03
N SER A 75 6.19 -10.25 2.72
CA SER A 75 5.67 -8.90 2.61
C SER A 75 6.77 -7.88 2.82
N MET A 76 6.82 -6.85 1.97
CA MET A 76 7.81 -5.77 2.00
C MET A 76 9.27 -6.17 1.63
N GLU A 77 9.52 -7.39 1.19
CA GLU A 77 10.87 -7.85 0.83
C GLU A 77 11.11 -7.90 -0.69
N GLY A 78 10.06 -7.94 -1.47
CA GLY A 78 10.15 -8.14 -2.91
C GLY A 78 10.64 -6.93 -3.71
N PRO A 79 10.92 -7.13 -5.01
CA PRO A 79 11.25 -6.03 -5.90
C PRO A 79 10.07 -5.07 -6.05
N LYS A 80 10.38 -3.77 -6.10
CA LYS A 80 9.39 -2.70 -6.20
C LYS A 80 9.78 -1.62 -7.20
N SER A 81 8.77 -0.89 -7.66
CA SER A 81 8.95 0.27 -8.53
C SER A 81 7.90 1.33 -8.22
N SER A 82 8.27 2.58 -8.44
CA SER A 82 7.41 3.74 -8.22
C SER A 82 7.41 4.65 -9.45
N ASN A 83 6.33 5.40 -9.63
CA ASN A 83 6.24 6.43 -10.66
C ASN A 83 5.31 7.57 -10.22
N PHE A 84 5.59 8.77 -10.72
CA PHE A 84 4.66 9.89 -10.67
C PHE A 84 3.89 9.96 -11.98
N ILE A 85 2.59 10.13 -11.89
CA ILE A 85 1.72 10.23 -13.04
C ILE A 85 0.75 11.41 -12.92
N GLN A 86 0.26 11.85 -14.08
CA GLN A 86 -0.88 12.76 -14.22
C GLN A 86 -1.91 12.06 -15.10
N LEU A 87 -3.18 12.13 -14.70
CA LEU A 87 -4.27 11.49 -15.47
C LEU A 87 -4.56 12.27 -16.77
N SER A 88 -4.23 13.55 -16.81
CA SER A 88 -4.28 14.42 -17.99
C SER A 88 -3.16 15.46 -17.91
N GLN A 89 -2.84 16.10 -19.02
CA GLN A 89 -1.86 17.22 -19.05
C GLN A 89 -2.50 18.56 -18.69
N ASP A 90 -3.82 18.66 -18.77
CA ASP A 90 -4.58 19.85 -18.45
C ASP A 90 -5.18 19.80 -17.03
N SER A 91 -5.75 20.93 -16.57
CA SER A 91 -6.39 21.05 -15.27
C SER A 91 -7.87 20.67 -15.28
N THR A 92 -8.34 19.95 -16.30
CA THR A 92 -9.73 19.47 -16.35
C THR A 92 -10.07 18.68 -15.10
N LEU A 93 -11.24 18.94 -14.52
CA LEU A 93 -11.74 18.18 -13.38
C LEU A 93 -12.08 16.75 -13.82
N LEU A 94 -11.46 15.79 -13.18
CA LEU A 94 -11.72 14.36 -13.34
C LEU A 94 -12.34 13.80 -12.06
N TRP A 95 -13.06 12.71 -12.20
CA TRP A 95 -13.62 11.97 -11.09
C TRP A 95 -13.09 10.55 -11.08
N ILE A 96 -12.24 10.22 -10.11
CA ILE A 96 -11.76 8.86 -9.92
C ILE A 96 -12.92 7.99 -9.46
N ARG A 97 -13.08 6.82 -10.11
CA ARG A 97 -14.19 5.89 -9.90
C ARG A 97 -13.77 4.55 -9.33
N GLY A 98 -12.52 4.18 -9.50
CA GLY A 98 -12.02 2.89 -9.06
C GLY A 98 -10.55 2.68 -9.35
N PHE A 99 -10.04 1.57 -8.82
CA PHE A 99 -8.65 1.18 -8.91
C PHE A 99 -8.54 -0.32 -9.15
N HIS A 100 -7.56 -0.72 -9.94
CA HIS A 100 -7.32 -2.12 -10.28
C HIS A 100 -5.83 -2.43 -10.32
N VAL A 101 -5.47 -3.66 -9.98
CA VAL A 101 -4.12 -4.18 -10.14
C VAL A 101 -4.18 -5.64 -10.56
N LYS A 102 -3.24 -6.07 -11.39
CA LYS A 102 -3.05 -7.48 -11.73
C LYS A 102 -1.60 -7.77 -12.03
N ALA A 103 -1.17 -9.00 -11.74
CA ALA A 103 0.14 -9.50 -12.11
C ALA A 103 0.13 -10.09 -13.51
N LEU A 104 1.17 -9.81 -14.29
CA LEU A 104 1.34 -10.24 -15.66
C LEU A 104 2.66 -10.99 -15.82
N ASP A 105 2.67 -12.04 -16.62
CA ASP A 105 3.92 -12.56 -17.20
C ASP A 105 4.61 -11.48 -18.04
N SER A 106 5.90 -11.27 -17.83
CA SER A 106 6.61 -10.14 -18.46
C SER A 106 6.71 -10.23 -19.98
N LYS A 107 6.74 -11.44 -20.55
CA LYS A 107 6.92 -11.69 -21.99
C LYS A 107 5.57 -11.74 -22.71
N THR A 108 4.67 -12.58 -22.22
CA THR A 108 3.38 -12.84 -22.86
C THR A 108 2.32 -11.81 -22.55
N ARG A 109 2.51 -11.02 -21.49
CA ARG A 109 1.52 -10.06 -20.94
C ARG A 109 0.21 -10.71 -20.52
N LYS A 110 0.16 -12.02 -20.44
CA LYS A 110 -0.99 -12.73 -19.89
C LYS A 110 -1.03 -12.58 -18.38
N GLN A 111 -2.24 -12.47 -17.82
CA GLN A 111 -2.43 -12.44 -16.38
C GLN A 111 -1.94 -13.76 -15.78
N ILE A 112 -1.22 -13.64 -14.66
CA ILE A 112 -0.77 -14.72 -13.80
C ILE A 112 -1.44 -14.59 -12.42
N SER A 113 -1.04 -15.43 -11.46
CA SER A 113 -1.59 -15.32 -10.10
C SER A 113 -1.30 -13.95 -9.48
N ASN A 114 -2.31 -13.33 -8.90
CA ASN A 114 -2.16 -12.09 -8.14
C ASN A 114 -1.48 -12.32 -6.77
N ASP A 115 -1.19 -13.56 -6.40
CA ASP A 115 -0.35 -13.89 -5.23
C ASP A 115 1.05 -13.27 -5.29
N PHE A 116 1.47 -12.80 -6.48
CA PHE A 116 2.73 -12.07 -6.65
C PHE A 116 2.61 -10.56 -6.41
N ILE A 117 1.45 -10.05 -6.03
CA ILE A 117 1.23 -8.66 -5.66
C ILE A 117 1.28 -8.54 -4.14
N CYS A 118 2.33 -7.89 -3.61
CA CYS A 118 2.38 -7.51 -2.22
C CYS A 118 1.34 -6.42 -1.95
N HIS A 119 1.57 -5.27 -2.54
CA HIS A 119 0.63 -4.16 -2.55
C HIS A 119 0.91 -3.19 -3.71
N THR A 120 -0.11 -2.41 -4.04
CA THR A 120 -0.01 -1.27 -4.93
C THR A 120 -0.64 -0.07 -4.26
N ASN A 121 0.19 0.90 -3.89
CA ASN A 121 -0.23 2.14 -3.24
C ASN A 121 -0.48 3.23 -4.28
N ILE A 122 -1.54 4.00 -4.08
CA ILE A 122 -1.85 5.18 -4.86
C ILE A 122 -1.98 6.35 -3.90
N ASP A 123 -0.98 7.22 -3.92
CA ASP A 123 -0.88 8.41 -3.09
C ASP A 123 -1.04 9.67 -3.95
N PHE A 124 -1.44 10.78 -3.35
CA PHE A 124 -1.59 12.05 -4.04
C PHE A 124 -0.72 13.14 -3.39
N ASN A 125 -0.38 14.17 -4.16
CA ASN A 125 0.29 15.35 -3.61
C ASN A 125 -0.75 16.18 -2.84
N GLU A 126 -0.76 16.05 -1.51
CA GLU A 126 -1.79 16.69 -0.66
C GLU A 126 -1.76 18.21 -0.75
N VAL A 127 -0.56 18.82 -0.83
CA VAL A 127 -0.42 20.28 -0.91
C VAL A 127 -1.10 20.79 -2.17
N LYS A 128 -0.77 20.22 -3.33
CA LYS A 128 -1.38 20.62 -4.60
C LYS A 128 -2.86 20.30 -4.65
N TYR A 129 -3.26 19.10 -4.22
CA TYR A 129 -4.64 18.66 -4.21
C TYR A 129 -5.53 19.59 -3.37
N TYR A 130 -5.17 19.81 -2.09
CA TYR A 130 -5.98 20.63 -1.21
C TYR A 130 -5.97 22.11 -1.60
N SER A 131 -4.84 22.65 -2.11
CA SER A 131 -4.80 24.02 -2.62
C SER A 131 -5.68 24.22 -3.86
N ASN A 132 -5.79 23.23 -4.71
CA ASN A 132 -6.69 23.27 -5.87
C ASN A 132 -8.18 23.46 -5.51
N PHE A 133 -8.55 23.07 -4.31
CA PHE A 133 -9.92 23.12 -3.81
C PHE A 133 -10.09 24.07 -2.61
N HIS A 134 -9.10 24.92 -2.28
CA HIS A 134 -9.10 25.84 -1.13
C HIS A 134 -9.36 25.12 0.21
N LEU A 135 -8.71 23.97 0.39
CA LEU A 135 -8.80 23.11 1.58
C LEU A 135 -7.45 22.99 2.29
N GLU A 136 -6.59 24.01 2.24
CA GLU A 136 -5.20 24.02 2.74
C GLU A 136 -5.13 23.63 4.23
N LYS A 137 -6.19 23.89 5.00
CA LYS A 137 -6.28 23.49 6.40
C LYS A 137 -6.22 21.98 6.64
N ARG A 138 -6.39 21.17 5.56
CA ARG A 138 -6.32 19.69 5.62
C ARG A 138 -4.92 19.14 5.38
N ILE A 139 -3.96 20.00 4.98
CA ILE A 139 -2.58 19.57 4.70
C ILE A 139 -1.91 19.07 5.99
N GLY A 140 -1.31 17.89 5.94
CA GLY A 140 -0.64 17.24 7.07
C GLY A 140 -1.57 16.63 8.12
N ILE A 141 -2.90 16.67 7.92
CA ILE A 141 -3.87 16.10 8.87
C ILE A 141 -4.06 14.60 8.65
N GLN A 142 -4.13 14.17 7.39
CA GLN A 142 -4.37 12.78 7.00
C GLN A 142 -3.22 12.25 6.16
N PHE A 143 -3.03 10.94 6.19
CA PHE A 143 -2.07 10.31 5.30
C PHE A 143 -2.55 10.43 3.84
N PRO A 144 -1.72 10.95 2.91
CA PRO A 144 -2.17 11.29 1.55
C PRO A 144 -2.27 10.05 0.64
N ARG A 145 -2.94 9.00 1.11
CA ARG A 145 -3.17 7.76 0.37
C ARG A 145 -4.62 7.63 -0.05
N MET A 146 -4.85 7.34 -1.33
CA MET A 146 -6.19 7.05 -1.84
C MET A 146 -6.56 5.59 -1.64
N THR A 147 -5.61 4.66 -1.84
CA THR A 147 -5.85 3.22 -1.65
C THR A 147 -4.55 2.43 -1.61
N SER A 148 -4.65 1.21 -1.11
CA SER A 148 -3.62 0.17 -1.28
C SER A 148 -4.33 -1.10 -1.73
N LEU A 149 -4.06 -1.53 -2.96
CA LEU A 149 -4.55 -2.79 -3.50
C LEU A 149 -3.54 -3.90 -3.22
N SER A 150 -4.02 -5.09 -2.94
CA SER A 150 -3.19 -6.27 -2.70
C SER A 150 -3.88 -7.53 -3.24
N HIS A 151 -3.21 -8.66 -3.20
CA HIS A 151 -3.88 -9.93 -3.48
C HIS A 151 -5.04 -10.14 -2.51
N GLY A 152 -6.17 -10.63 -3.04
CA GLY A 152 -7.45 -10.75 -2.35
C GLY A 152 -8.36 -9.52 -2.44
N GLN A 153 -7.81 -8.34 -2.78
CA GLN A 153 -8.55 -7.11 -3.09
C GLN A 153 -7.87 -6.34 -4.22
N GLU A 154 -7.81 -6.93 -5.39
CA GLU A 154 -7.16 -6.36 -6.57
C GLU A 154 -8.02 -5.32 -7.30
N ASN A 155 -9.30 -5.27 -6.99
CA ASN A 155 -10.27 -4.38 -7.63
C ASN A 155 -11.08 -3.67 -6.57
N PHE A 156 -11.22 -2.36 -6.74
CA PHE A 156 -12.02 -1.53 -5.88
C PHE A 156 -12.73 -0.45 -6.69
N THR A 157 -14.07 -0.37 -6.56
CA THR A 157 -14.90 0.61 -7.28
C THR A 157 -15.82 1.33 -6.30
N PHE A 158 -15.89 2.64 -6.43
CA PHE A 158 -16.80 3.46 -5.62
C PHE A 158 -18.27 3.20 -5.96
N PRO A 159 -19.20 3.36 -5.00
CA PRO A 159 -20.61 3.20 -5.25
C PRO A 159 -21.11 4.20 -6.31
N LYS A 160 -22.24 3.86 -6.93
CA LYS A 160 -22.87 4.74 -7.92
C LYS A 160 -23.15 6.12 -7.32
N GLY A 161 -22.90 7.17 -8.08
CA GLY A 161 -23.11 8.55 -7.65
C GLY A 161 -21.96 9.16 -6.84
N TYR A 162 -20.84 8.44 -6.64
CA TYR A 162 -19.70 8.91 -5.84
C TYR A 162 -18.37 8.77 -6.60
N GLY A 163 -17.39 9.60 -6.24
CA GLY A 163 -16.03 9.54 -6.76
C GLY A 163 -15.11 10.51 -6.04
N ILE A 164 -13.82 10.43 -6.31
CA ILE A 164 -12.84 11.40 -5.81
C ILE A 164 -12.57 12.41 -6.92
N PRO A 165 -12.96 13.70 -6.76
CA PRO A 165 -12.61 14.74 -7.72
C PRO A 165 -11.13 15.06 -7.66
N MET A 166 -10.52 15.27 -8.82
CA MET A 166 -9.10 15.59 -8.95
C MET A 166 -8.87 16.39 -10.23
N LYS A 167 -7.94 17.34 -10.24
CA LYS A 167 -7.50 17.96 -11.50
C LYS A 167 -6.64 16.97 -12.29
N GLY A 168 -6.83 16.92 -13.60
CA GLY A 168 -6.12 15.97 -14.45
C GLY A 168 -4.61 16.05 -14.34
N ASN A 169 -4.08 17.26 -14.16
CA ASN A 169 -2.65 17.54 -13.98
C ASN A 169 -2.14 17.45 -12.53
N ASP A 170 -2.95 16.96 -11.59
CA ASP A 170 -2.48 16.62 -10.25
C ASP A 170 -1.60 15.37 -10.29
N LEU A 171 -0.58 15.38 -9.42
CA LEU A 171 0.36 14.26 -9.35
C LEU A 171 -0.21 13.16 -8.43
N LEU A 172 -0.28 11.96 -8.98
CA LEU A 172 -0.40 10.73 -8.23
C LEU A 172 0.97 10.05 -8.13
N TYR A 173 1.28 9.51 -6.98
CA TYR A 173 2.46 8.69 -6.75
C TYR A 173 2.03 7.24 -6.63
N ILE A 174 2.46 6.42 -7.58
CA ILE A 174 2.14 5.00 -7.64
C ILE A 174 3.35 4.21 -7.20
N THR A 175 3.16 3.31 -6.24
CA THR A 175 4.18 2.33 -5.84
C THR A 175 3.59 0.94 -5.93
N THR A 176 4.27 0.02 -6.57
CA THR A 176 3.88 -1.39 -6.60
C THR A 176 5.05 -2.27 -6.20
N GLU A 177 4.78 -3.28 -5.39
CA GLU A 177 5.76 -4.20 -4.84
C GLU A 177 5.31 -5.64 -5.03
N SER A 178 6.26 -6.50 -5.41
CA SER A 178 6.00 -7.92 -5.59
C SER A 178 6.27 -8.70 -4.31
N LEU A 179 5.67 -9.88 -4.20
CA LEU A 179 6.01 -10.87 -3.19
C LEU A 179 6.03 -12.28 -3.79
N ASN A 180 6.55 -13.24 -3.05
CA ASN A 180 6.46 -14.67 -3.36
C ASN A 180 6.57 -15.49 -2.08
N HIS A 181 5.46 -15.97 -1.58
CA HIS A 181 5.42 -16.76 -0.34
C HIS A 181 5.59 -18.27 -0.58
N ASN A 182 5.44 -18.76 -1.82
CA ASN A 182 5.17 -20.17 -2.05
C ASN A 182 6.15 -20.91 -2.96
N LEU A 183 6.97 -20.18 -3.74
CA LEU A 183 7.86 -20.78 -4.74
C LEU A 183 9.33 -20.50 -4.41
N PRO A 184 10.00 -21.38 -3.61
CA PRO A 184 11.39 -21.17 -3.21
C PRO A 184 12.37 -21.21 -4.39
N ASP A 185 12.07 -22.01 -5.43
CA ASP A 185 12.89 -22.16 -6.62
C ASP A 185 12.35 -21.33 -7.79
N ALA A 186 11.74 -20.19 -7.50
CA ALA A 186 11.24 -19.28 -8.53
C ALA A 186 12.39 -18.77 -9.41
N ASN A 187 12.14 -18.67 -10.71
CA ASN A 187 13.07 -18.09 -11.68
C ASN A 187 12.29 -17.56 -12.89
N PHE A 188 11.58 -16.46 -12.71
CA PHE A 188 10.76 -15.87 -13.76
C PHE A 188 10.60 -14.36 -13.59
N PHE A 189 10.07 -13.74 -14.64
CA PHE A 189 9.90 -12.29 -14.72
C PHE A 189 8.42 -11.93 -14.79
N ILE A 190 8.02 -10.97 -13.98
CA ILE A 190 6.65 -10.48 -13.92
C ILE A 190 6.60 -8.96 -14.08
N LYS A 191 5.38 -8.45 -14.33
CA LYS A 191 5.02 -7.04 -14.29
C LYS A 191 3.71 -6.88 -13.54
N HIS A 192 3.46 -5.68 -13.04
CA HIS A 192 2.15 -5.31 -12.52
C HIS A 192 1.47 -4.32 -13.48
N GLU A 193 0.24 -4.58 -13.84
CA GLU A 193 -0.62 -3.60 -14.49
C GLU A 193 -1.48 -2.94 -13.41
N VAL A 194 -1.37 -1.63 -13.30
CA VAL A 194 -2.17 -0.79 -12.40
C VAL A 194 -3.09 0.07 -13.25
N ALA A 195 -4.36 0.17 -12.87
CA ALA A 195 -5.31 1.01 -13.57
C ALA A 195 -6.12 1.88 -12.61
N VAL A 196 -6.42 3.09 -13.05
CA VAL A 196 -7.28 4.06 -12.40
C VAL A 196 -8.45 4.36 -13.32
N ASP A 197 -9.66 4.02 -12.88
CA ASP A 197 -10.87 4.38 -13.59
C ASP A 197 -11.27 5.81 -13.28
N TYR A 198 -11.63 6.58 -14.31
CA TYR A 198 -12.06 7.95 -14.14
C TYR A 198 -13.14 8.36 -15.16
N SER A 199 -13.84 9.47 -14.87
CA SER A 199 -14.72 10.14 -15.83
C SER A 199 -14.40 11.63 -15.89
N LYS A 200 -14.60 12.23 -17.07
CA LYS A 200 -14.49 13.68 -17.29
C LYS A 200 -15.83 14.39 -17.11
N GLU A 201 -16.93 13.65 -17.11
CA GLU A 201 -18.26 14.19 -17.00
C GLU A 201 -18.65 14.37 -15.53
N ASN A 202 -19.14 15.55 -15.19
CA ASN A 202 -19.81 15.77 -13.92
C ASN A 202 -21.23 15.18 -14.02
N MET A 203 -21.36 13.91 -13.71
CA MET A 203 -22.64 13.20 -13.69
C MET A 203 -23.44 13.44 -12.40
N GLY A 204 -23.28 14.59 -11.74
CA GLY A 204 -23.86 14.84 -10.41
C GLY A 204 -23.23 13.98 -9.33
N LEU A 205 -21.94 13.66 -9.49
CA LEU A 205 -21.20 12.85 -8.53
C LEU A 205 -20.96 13.64 -7.24
N LYS A 206 -21.06 12.95 -6.12
CA LYS A 206 -20.71 13.45 -4.80
C LYS A 206 -19.27 13.12 -4.47
N PRO A 207 -18.49 14.08 -3.94
CA PRO A 207 -17.09 13.87 -3.64
C PRO A 207 -16.90 12.97 -2.42
N LEU A 208 -15.90 12.11 -2.52
CA LEU A 208 -15.39 11.29 -1.42
C LEU A 208 -14.04 11.81 -0.98
N MET A 209 -13.80 11.78 0.34
CA MET A 209 -12.49 11.92 0.96
C MET A 209 -12.06 10.59 1.56
N CYS A 210 -10.78 10.25 1.41
CA CYS A 210 -10.20 9.06 2.03
C CYS A 210 -9.62 9.38 3.41
N ARG A 211 -9.86 8.49 4.37
CA ARG A 211 -9.14 8.44 5.66
C ARG A 211 -8.58 7.05 5.85
N THR A 212 -7.28 6.98 6.10
CA THR A 212 -6.59 5.72 6.32
C THR A 212 -6.47 5.46 7.81
N VAL A 213 -6.86 4.26 8.25
CA VAL A 213 -6.72 3.82 9.63
C VAL A 213 -5.95 2.51 9.70
N PHE A 214 -5.13 2.37 10.72
CA PHE A 214 -4.26 1.22 10.94
C PHE A 214 -4.52 0.60 12.31
N VAL A 215 -4.38 -0.71 12.40
CA VAL A 215 -4.15 -1.36 13.69
C VAL A 215 -2.76 -0.95 14.14
N MET A 216 -2.68 -0.22 15.25
CA MET A 216 -1.43 0.29 15.81
C MET A 216 -1.17 -0.39 17.14
N LEU A 217 -0.05 -1.09 17.24
CA LEU A 217 0.39 -1.76 18.46
C LEU A 217 1.69 -1.14 18.98
N PRO A 218 2.01 -1.30 20.28
CA PRO A 218 3.29 -0.86 20.81
C PRO A 218 4.45 -1.42 19.98
N TYR A 219 5.44 -0.59 19.69
CA TYR A 219 6.52 -0.90 18.76
C TYR A 219 7.78 -1.37 19.48
N ASP A 220 8.36 -2.50 19.04
CA ASP A 220 9.69 -2.96 19.40
C ASP A 220 10.68 -2.60 18.30
N LYS A 221 11.61 -1.66 18.59
CA LYS A 221 12.61 -1.21 17.63
C LYS A 221 13.69 -2.25 17.34
N GLU A 222 13.95 -3.16 18.27
CA GLU A 222 14.98 -4.19 18.13
C GLU A 222 14.50 -5.33 17.23
N ASP A 223 13.20 -5.60 17.26
CA ASP A 223 12.57 -6.57 16.37
C ASP A 223 11.18 -6.03 15.97
N PRO A 224 11.10 -5.29 14.86
CA PRO A 224 9.84 -4.71 14.38
C PRO A 224 8.81 -5.78 13.97
N TYR A 225 9.22 -7.03 13.94
CA TYR A 225 8.36 -8.18 13.67
C TYR A 225 8.06 -8.99 14.93
N LYS A 226 8.58 -8.60 16.08
CA LYS A 226 8.18 -9.14 17.37
C LYS A 226 6.93 -8.45 17.89
N SER A 227 6.14 -9.19 18.65
CA SER A 227 5.12 -8.59 19.50
C SER A 227 5.76 -7.51 20.37
N PRO A 228 5.37 -6.26 20.27
CA PRO A 228 6.18 -5.15 20.74
C PRO A 228 6.09 -5.03 22.26
N THR A 229 7.22 -5.09 22.93
CA THR A 229 7.31 -4.95 24.38
C THR A 229 8.15 -3.76 24.85
N ASP A 230 9.06 -3.23 24.01
CA ASP A 230 9.91 -2.12 24.44
C ASP A 230 10.39 -1.25 23.24
N PRO A 231 10.28 0.09 23.31
CA PRO A 231 10.71 1.01 22.25
C PRO A 231 12.23 1.29 22.21
N GLY A 232 13.09 0.36 22.62
CA GLY A 232 14.53 0.57 22.94
C GLY A 232 15.47 0.80 21.84
N LYS A 233 16.08 0.43 20.89
CA LYS A 233 17.29 0.76 20.12
C LYS A 233 17.06 1.01 18.63
N ASP A 234 17.92 1.86 18.02
CA ASP A 234 17.88 2.19 16.59
C ASP A 234 18.41 1.05 15.73
N PHE A 235 17.52 0.23 15.17
CA PHE A 235 17.84 -0.71 14.09
C PHE A 235 17.39 -0.19 12.72
N CYS A 236 17.97 -0.74 11.66
CA CYS A 236 17.59 -0.46 10.29
C CYS A 236 16.22 -1.08 10.01
N ILE A 237 15.17 -0.34 10.36
CA ILE A 237 13.78 -0.72 10.14
C ILE A 237 13.46 -0.53 8.66
N PRO A 238 12.70 -1.42 8.01
CA PRO A 238 12.14 -1.17 6.70
C PRO A 238 11.47 0.21 6.65
N VAL A 239 11.70 0.99 5.59
CA VAL A 239 11.23 2.38 5.47
C VAL A 239 9.71 2.45 5.72
N GLU A 240 8.97 1.45 5.30
CA GLU A 240 7.52 1.35 5.48
C GLU A 240 7.14 1.17 6.95
N THR A 241 7.85 0.35 7.70
CA THR A 241 7.63 0.19 9.16
C THR A 241 7.96 1.49 9.88
N LYS A 242 9.04 2.18 9.46
CA LYS A 242 9.41 3.49 10.00
C LYS A 242 8.35 4.55 9.71
N ASN A 243 7.77 4.53 8.51
CA ASN A 243 6.67 5.44 8.13
C ASN A 243 5.35 5.10 8.85
N HIS A 244 5.21 3.89 9.38
CA HIS A 244 4.07 3.43 10.14
C HIS A 244 4.33 3.38 11.65
N SER A 245 5.45 3.90 12.13
CA SER A 245 5.73 4.06 13.55
C SER A 245 5.48 5.50 13.97
N TYR A 246 4.70 5.67 15.03
CA TYR A 246 4.29 6.98 15.55
C TYR A 246 4.69 7.10 17.01
N ASN A 247 5.36 8.19 17.35
CA ASN A 247 5.58 8.57 18.74
C ASN A 247 4.30 9.25 19.27
N MET A 248 3.60 8.55 20.15
CA MET A 248 2.34 9.03 20.74
C MET A 248 2.55 10.04 21.88
N GLY A 249 3.76 10.54 22.09
CA GLY A 249 4.16 11.26 23.31
C GLY A 249 4.43 10.29 24.47
N ASN A 250 4.91 10.80 25.63
CA ASN A 250 5.20 10.01 26.84
C ASN A 250 6.08 8.75 26.63
N GLY A 251 6.90 8.71 25.58
CA GLY A 251 7.83 7.62 25.29
C GLY A 251 7.22 6.38 24.67
N LYS A 252 5.92 6.36 24.37
CA LYS A 252 5.26 5.25 23.68
C LYS A 252 5.38 5.41 22.16
N VAL A 253 6.04 4.46 21.50
CA VAL A 253 6.07 4.34 20.05
C VAL A 253 5.14 3.21 19.65
N MET A 254 4.27 3.48 18.67
CA MET A 254 3.32 2.52 18.11
C MET A 254 3.70 2.22 16.66
N SER A 255 3.43 0.99 16.20
CA SER A 255 3.66 0.59 14.81
C SER A 255 2.44 -0.08 14.22
N GLY A 256 2.19 0.17 12.94
CA GLY A 256 1.22 -0.57 12.12
C GLY A 256 1.75 -1.91 11.60
N HIS A 257 2.94 -2.32 12.01
CA HIS A 257 3.57 -3.59 11.67
C HIS A 257 3.95 -4.36 12.93
N TRP A 258 3.57 -5.63 13.02
CA TRP A 258 3.89 -6.49 14.16
C TRP A 258 4.01 -7.96 13.75
N VAL A 259 4.35 -8.82 14.70
CA VAL A 259 4.52 -10.25 14.51
C VAL A 259 3.38 -11.00 15.20
N ILE A 260 2.82 -11.99 14.50
CA ILE A 260 1.81 -12.89 15.06
C ILE A 260 2.43 -14.29 15.32
N PRO A 261 2.35 -14.82 16.56
CA PRO A 261 2.75 -16.18 16.86
C PRO A 261 1.76 -17.19 16.27
N PRO A 262 2.10 -18.49 16.24
CA PRO A 262 1.16 -19.54 15.84
C PRO A 262 -0.15 -19.52 16.65
N GLY A 263 -1.26 -19.88 15.98
CA GLY A 263 -2.59 -19.95 16.59
C GLY A 263 -3.50 -18.78 16.30
N ILE A 264 -4.60 -18.70 17.07
CA ILE A 264 -5.65 -17.70 16.91
C ILE A 264 -5.40 -16.54 17.87
N HIS A 265 -5.37 -15.33 17.33
CA HIS A 265 -5.15 -14.10 18.11
C HIS A 265 -6.11 -13.00 17.68
N THR A 266 -6.35 -12.04 18.57
CA THR A 266 -7.15 -10.83 18.30
C THR A 266 -6.36 -9.61 18.74
N TYR A 267 -6.20 -8.67 17.80
CA TYR A 267 -5.53 -7.39 18.02
C TYR A 267 -6.55 -6.26 17.93
N ARG A 268 -6.38 -5.23 18.78
CA ARG A 268 -7.28 -4.09 18.86
C ARG A 268 -6.50 -2.80 18.90
N SER A 269 -6.99 -1.78 18.21
CA SER A 269 -6.39 -0.45 18.21
C SER A 269 -7.46 0.62 18.14
N GLU A 270 -7.41 1.58 19.05
CA GLU A 270 -8.24 2.77 18.97
C GLU A 270 -7.87 3.62 17.76
N ILE A 271 -8.86 4.12 17.03
CA ILE A 271 -8.66 4.82 15.77
C ILE A 271 -9.23 6.23 15.72
N ASN A 272 -9.79 6.76 16.81
CA ASN A 272 -10.36 8.11 16.82
C ASN A 272 -9.35 9.18 16.39
N ASN A 273 -8.10 9.08 16.87
CA ASN A 273 -7.02 10.01 16.49
C ASN A 273 -6.63 9.91 15.00
N GLN A 274 -6.84 8.73 14.38
CA GLN A 274 -6.59 8.52 12.96
C GLN A 274 -7.79 8.95 12.11
N LEU A 275 -9.01 8.74 12.61
CA LEU A 275 -10.25 9.14 11.95
C LEU A 275 -10.45 10.66 11.94
N GLN A 276 -10.14 11.35 13.04
CA GLN A 276 -10.30 12.80 13.23
C GLN A 276 -11.67 13.30 12.77
N ILE A 277 -12.74 12.69 13.28
CA ILE A 277 -14.12 13.04 12.92
C ILE A 277 -14.52 14.30 13.70
N ASP A 278 -14.50 15.46 13.03
CA ASP A 278 -14.91 16.75 13.61
C ASP A 278 -16.42 16.99 13.51
N ASP A 279 -17.09 16.34 12.57
CA ASP A 279 -18.54 16.29 12.39
C ASP A 279 -18.93 14.85 12.01
N SER A 280 -20.20 14.47 12.21
CA SER A 280 -20.67 13.15 11.81
C SER A 280 -20.55 12.98 10.29
N LEU A 281 -19.94 11.86 9.87
CA LEU A 281 -19.62 11.55 8.49
C LEU A 281 -20.37 10.31 8.01
N ARG A 282 -20.64 10.23 6.72
CA ARG A 282 -21.16 9.02 6.08
C ARG A 282 -20.06 8.27 5.37
N LEU A 283 -19.82 7.04 5.81
CA LEU A 283 -18.92 6.08 5.19
C LEU A 283 -19.63 5.40 4.02
N HIS A 284 -19.14 5.61 2.81
CA HIS A 284 -19.74 5.04 1.58
C HIS A 284 -18.97 3.87 1.01
N ALA A 285 -17.67 3.80 1.28
CA ALA A 285 -16.85 2.71 0.79
C ALA A 285 -15.68 2.45 1.75
N ALA A 286 -15.22 1.20 1.80
CA ALA A 286 -14.01 0.82 2.53
C ALA A 286 -13.26 -0.28 1.77
N ALA A 287 -11.94 -0.08 1.61
CA ALA A 287 -11.00 -1.06 1.14
C ALA A 287 -10.08 -1.49 2.28
N THR A 288 -9.62 -2.74 2.25
CA THR A 288 -8.83 -3.33 3.32
C THR A 288 -7.47 -3.79 2.79
N HIS A 289 -6.43 -3.61 3.58
CA HIS A 289 -5.13 -4.24 3.35
C HIS A 289 -4.68 -4.94 4.62
N VAL A 290 -4.40 -6.24 4.50
CA VAL A 290 -3.87 -7.10 5.57
C VAL A 290 -2.85 -8.06 4.99
N HIS A 291 -2.07 -8.69 5.86
CA HIS A 291 -1.20 -9.80 5.45
C HIS A 291 -1.92 -11.15 5.56
N PRO A 292 -1.40 -12.23 4.95
CA PRO A 292 -1.94 -13.58 5.09
C PRO A 292 -2.10 -13.99 6.57
N PHE A 293 -3.04 -14.89 6.82
CA PHE A 293 -3.50 -15.36 8.14
C PHE A 293 -4.47 -14.43 8.87
N ALA A 294 -4.69 -13.19 8.43
CA ALA A 294 -5.85 -12.44 8.90
C ALA A 294 -7.14 -13.16 8.48
N THR A 295 -8.14 -13.19 9.36
CA THR A 295 -9.45 -13.82 9.12
C THR A 295 -10.58 -12.82 9.08
N SER A 296 -10.41 -11.69 9.78
CA SER A 296 -11.29 -10.53 9.67
C SER A 296 -10.59 -9.25 10.13
N LEU A 297 -11.02 -8.12 9.57
CA LEU A 297 -10.71 -6.78 10.08
C LEU A 297 -12.01 -6.00 10.20
N THR A 298 -12.32 -5.50 11.40
CA THR A 298 -13.61 -4.90 11.74
C THR A 298 -13.42 -3.49 12.28
N ILE A 299 -14.16 -2.52 11.74
CA ILE A 299 -14.39 -1.24 12.43
C ILE A 299 -15.52 -1.46 13.43
N PHE A 300 -15.25 -1.23 14.68
CA PHE A 300 -16.19 -1.45 15.77
C PHE A 300 -16.47 -0.13 16.50
N ASP A 301 -17.74 0.20 16.66
CA ASP A 301 -18.19 1.31 17.47
C ASP A 301 -18.28 0.86 18.93
N LYS A 302 -17.35 1.31 19.76
CA LYS A 302 -17.26 0.98 21.19
C LYS A 302 -18.43 1.59 21.99
N THR A 303 -18.93 2.72 21.54
CA THR A 303 -20.02 3.45 22.21
C THR A 303 -21.33 2.69 22.10
N THR A 304 -21.67 2.24 20.90
CA THR A 304 -22.91 1.45 20.66
C THR A 304 -22.69 -0.04 20.79
N LYS A 305 -21.44 -0.51 20.89
CA LYS A 305 -21.04 -1.92 20.93
C LYS A 305 -21.47 -2.68 19.67
N THR A 306 -21.43 -2.04 18.51
CA THR A 306 -21.84 -2.65 17.23
C THR A 306 -20.74 -2.53 16.18
N PRO A 307 -20.61 -3.51 15.27
CA PRO A 307 -19.71 -3.37 14.13
C PRO A 307 -20.30 -2.38 13.10
N ILE A 308 -19.44 -1.49 12.60
CA ILE A 308 -19.76 -0.60 11.47
C ILE A 308 -19.57 -1.34 10.15
N PHE A 309 -18.45 -2.03 10.01
CA PHE A 309 -18.12 -2.86 8.86
C PHE A 309 -17.14 -3.94 9.27
N CYS A 310 -17.41 -5.17 8.86
CA CYS A 310 -16.51 -6.32 9.02
C CYS A 310 -16.06 -6.80 7.64
N CYS A 311 -14.77 -6.68 7.36
CA CYS A 311 -14.15 -7.33 6.22
C CYS A 311 -13.83 -8.79 6.58
N ASN A 312 -14.56 -9.76 6.01
CA ASN A 312 -14.20 -11.17 6.13
C ASN A 312 -13.10 -11.49 5.12
N ILE A 313 -12.11 -12.25 5.56
CA ILE A 313 -10.91 -12.57 4.80
C ILE A 313 -10.82 -14.09 4.65
N LYS A 314 -10.74 -14.55 3.40
CA LYS A 314 -10.51 -15.95 3.07
C LYS A 314 -9.07 -16.14 2.63
N ASN A 315 -8.31 -16.90 3.41
CA ASN A 315 -6.99 -17.37 3.02
C ASN A 315 -7.10 -18.60 2.10
N HIS A 316 -6.09 -18.85 1.28
CA HIS A 316 -6.00 -20.12 0.54
C HIS A 316 -5.79 -21.29 1.49
N LEU A 317 -6.36 -22.45 1.17
CA LEU A 317 -6.28 -23.65 2.00
C LEU A 317 -4.93 -24.38 1.89
N ASN A 318 -4.27 -24.29 0.74
CA ASN A 318 -3.12 -25.11 0.36
C ASN A 318 -1.83 -24.30 0.09
N ARG A 319 -1.85 -23.00 0.33
CA ARG A 319 -0.71 -22.11 0.17
C ARG A 319 -0.87 -20.84 0.99
N ILE A 320 0.22 -20.13 1.24
CA ILE A 320 0.18 -18.83 1.92
C ILE A 320 -0.36 -17.77 0.94
N GLY A 321 -1.38 -17.05 1.35
CA GLY A 321 -1.98 -15.97 0.56
C GLY A 321 -3.46 -15.80 0.83
N ILE A 322 -3.99 -14.66 0.40
CA ILE A 322 -5.40 -14.28 0.58
C ILE A 322 -6.16 -14.58 -0.71
N ALA A 323 -7.18 -15.42 -0.62
CA ALA A 323 -8.02 -15.75 -1.76
C ALA A 323 -9.05 -14.67 -2.07
N LYS A 324 -9.58 -14.02 -1.01
CA LYS A 324 -10.63 -12.99 -1.16
C LYS A 324 -10.77 -12.18 0.12
N MET A 325 -11.04 -10.89 -0.03
CA MET A 325 -11.48 -9.98 1.03
C MET A 325 -12.81 -9.32 0.64
N ASP A 326 -13.64 -9.04 1.65
CA ASP A 326 -14.85 -8.25 1.45
C ASP A 326 -14.50 -6.75 1.36
N ALA A 327 -15.26 -6.00 0.58
CA ALA A 327 -15.19 -4.54 0.52
C ALA A 327 -16.54 -3.93 0.82
N LEU A 328 -16.56 -2.77 1.46
CA LEU A 328 -17.78 -1.99 1.60
C LEU A 328 -17.97 -1.09 0.37
N SER A 329 -19.16 -1.13 -0.21
CA SER A 329 -19.60 -0.16 -1.23
C SER A 329 -21.11 0.06 -1.09
N THR A 330 -21.53 1.25 -0.70
CA THR A 330 -22.93 1.57 -0.41
C THR A 330 -23.32 2.99 -0.81
N GLU A 331 -24.41 3.11 -1.58
CA GLU A 331 -24.96 4.42 -1.96
C GLU A 331 -25.60 5.15 -0.78
N LYS A 332 -26.20 4.40 0.17
CA LYS A 332 -26.85 4.95 1.36
C LYS A 332 -25.84 5.50 2.37
N GLY A 333 -24.69 4.86 2.49
CA GLY A 333 -23.66 5.16 3.48
C GLY A 333 -24.05 4.73 4.90
N ILE A 334 -23.04 4.63 5.76
CA ILE A 334 -23.17 4.29 7.17
C ILE A 334 -22.70 5.48 7.99
N TRP A 335 -23.50 5.90 8.97
CA TRP A 335 -23.12 7.02 9.84
C TRP A 335 -22.01 6.62 10.80
N MET A 336 -21.01 7.47 10.89
CA MET A 336 -20.00 7.49 11.96
C MET A 336 -20.08 8.84 12.66
N TYR A 337 -20.21 8.84 13.99
CA TYR A 337 -20.56 10.01 14.78
C TYR A 337 -19.33 10.57 15.50
N LYS A 338 -19.23 11.90 15.58
CA LYS A 338 -18.14 12.63 16.24
C LYS A 338 -17.89 12.19 17.69
N ASN A 339 -18.95 11.93 18.44
CA ASN A 339 -18.88 11.66 19.88
C ASN A 339 -18.82 10.15 20.20
N HIS A 340 -18.57 9.30 19.21
CA HIS A 340 -18.41 7.86 19.41
C HIS A 340 -16.93 7.48 19.43
N ASP A 341 -16.62 6.41 20.14
CA ASP A 341 -15.31 5.81 20.17
C ASP A 341 -15.27 4.61 19.21
N TYR A 342 -14.22 4.57 18.39
CA TYR A 342 -14.03 3.54 17.38
C TYR A 342 -12.71 2.80 17.56
N GLU A 343 -12.73 1.51 17.28
CA GLU A 343 -11.53 0.68 17.22
C GLU A 343 -11.49 -0.16 15.94
N LEU A 344 -10.28 -0.50 15.49
CA LEU A 344 -10.05 -1.62 14.58
C LEU A 344 -9.82 -2.89 15.40
N VAL A 345 -10.50 -3.95 15.01
CA VAL A 345 -10.36 -5.28 15.59
C VAL A 345 -9.93 -6.24 14.50
N GLU A 346 -8.72 -6.76 14.60
CA GLU A 346 -8.18 -7.75 13.67
C GLU A 346 -8.13 -9.12 14.32
N GLN A 347 -8.72 -10.10 13.65
CA GLN A 347 -8.61 -11.51 14.01
C GLN A 347 -7.69 -12.22 13.05
N VAL A 348 -6.80 -13.04 13.59
CA VAL A 348 -5.83 -13.83 12.82
C VAL A 348 -5.86 -15.29 13.23
N ASN A 349 -5.49 -16.16 12.30
CA ASN A 349 -5.24 -17.56 12.57
C ASN A 349 -3.95 -17.98 11.84
N ASN A 350 -2.84 -17.87 12.54
CA ASN A 350 -1.56 -18.33 12.02
C ASN A 350 -1.48 -19.85 12.14
N THR A 351 -1.77 -20.53 11.04
CA THR A 351 -1.77 -22.00 10.95
C THR A 351 -0.37 -22.59 10.74
N THR A 352 0.68 -21.76 10.71
CA THR A 352 2.06 -22.22 10.61
C THR A 352 2.68 -22.46 11.98
N GLY A 353 3.77 -23.21 12.01
CA GLY A 353 4.54 -23.46 13.26
C GLY A 353 5.52 -22.32 13.60
N VAL A 354 5.52 -21.20 12.88
CA VAL A 354 6.49 -20.11 13.01
C VAL A 354 5.79 -18.74 13.06
N ASN A 355 6.48 -17.77 13.60
CA ASN A 355 6.00 -16.39 13.60
C ASN A 355 5.84 -15.85 12.17
N GLN A 356 4.79 -15.05 11.97
CA GLN A 356 4.49 -14.38 10.70
C GLN A 356 4.37 -12.87 10.90
N ASP A 357 4.71 -12.09 9.87
CA ASP A 357 4.48 -10.65 9.88
C ASP A 357 3.01 -10.31 9.63
N MET A 358 2.53 -9.23 10.26
CA MET A 358 1.15 -8.79 10.16
C MET A 358 1.04 -7.27 10.02
N MET A 359 0.03 -6.83 9.29
CA MET A 359 -0.41 -5.47 9.14
C MET A 359 -1.92 -5.47 8.90
N GLY A 360 -2.63 -4.54 9.53
CA GLY A 360 -4.06 -4.32 9.27
C GLY A 360 -4.37 -2.85 9.06
N SER A 361 -4.95 -2.51 7.91
CA SER A 361 -5.36 -1.15 7.59
C SER A 361 -6.64 -1.12 6.78
N MET A 362 -7.40 -0.03 6.92
CA MET A 362 -8.56 0.26 6.09
C MET A 362 -8.47 1.66 5.50
N PHE A 363 -8.90 1.77 4.25
CA PHE A 363 -9.05 3.01 3.50
C PHE A 363 -10.56 3.31 3.47
N LEU A 364 -10.95 4.34 4.22
CA LEU A 364 -12.35 4.68 4.48
C LEU A 364 -12.74 5.89 3.65
N PHE A 365 -13.76 5.75 2.83
CA PHE A 365 -14.20 6.81 1.93
C PHE A 365 -15.50 7.42 2.41
N PHE A 366 -15.40 8.65 2.87
CA PHE A 366 -16.50 9.43 3.43
C PHE A 366 -17.01 10.44 2.42
N TYR A 367 -18.31 10.72 2.44
CA TYR A 367 -18.85 11.86 1.72
C TYR A 367 -18.25 13.17 2.25
N ASP A 368 -17.69 13.96 1.35
CA ASP A 368 -17.03 15.23 1.66
C ASP A 368 -17.98 16.40 1.41
N LYS A 369 -18.76 16.76 2.44
CA LYS A 369 -19.74 17.87 2.39
C LYS A 369 -19.08 19.21 2.06
N GLU A 370 -17.88 19.46 2.60
CA GLU A 370 -17.18 20.72 2.41
C GLU A 370 -16.72 20.87 0.96
N LEU A 371 -16.09 19.83 0.41
CA LEU A 371 -15.70 19.82 -1.00
C LEU A 371 -16.91 19.86 -1.94
N ASP A 372 -18.00 19.19 -1.59
CA ASP A 372 -19.24 19.25 -2.37
C ASP A 372 -19.80 20.68 -2.44
N ALA A 373 -19.82 21.39 -1.31
CA ALA A 373 -20.25 22.79 -1.25
C ALA A 373 -19.34 23.72 -2.07
N ILE A 374 -18.04 23.43 -2.12
CA ILE A 374 -17.06 24.16 -2.93
C ILE A 374 -17.33 23.92 -4.43
N LEU A 375 -17.50 22.66 -4.83
CA LEU A 375 -17.76 22.30 -6.23
C LEU A 375 -19.11 22.80 -6.74
N ALA A 376 -20.11 22.95 -5.86
CA ALA A 376 -21.42 23.49 -6.19
C ALA A 376 -21.40 25.00 -6.45
N LYS A 377 -20.45 25.74 -5.92
CA LYS A 377 -20.26 27.16 -6.19
C LYS A 377 -19.69 27.33 -7.59
N LYS A 378 -20.52 27.73 -8.56
CA LYS A 378 -20.17 27.90 -9.99
C LYS A 378 -19.02 28.86 -10.29
N ASP A 379 -18.50 29.57 -9.28
CA ASP A 379 -17.44 30.59 -9.40
C ASP A 379 -16.01 30.06 -9.27
N LEU A 380 -15.80 28.78 -9.09
CA LEU A 380 -14.47 28.20 -9.20
C LEU A 380 -14.07 28.26 -10.69
N LYS A 381 -13.21 29.21 -11.04
CA LYS A 381 -12.37 29.13 -12.26
C LYS A 381 -11.42 27.93 -12.03
N LEU A 382 -11.93 26.74 -12.28
CA LEU A 382 -11.17 25.47 -12.25
C LEU A 382 -10.25 25.41 -13.47
#